data_1cb1b8d5d18097159a91c0a7de198b1b
#
_entry.id   1cb1b8d5d18097159a91c0a7de198b1b
#
_cell.length_a   1.000
_cell.length_b   1.000
_cell.length_c   1.000
_cell.angle_alpha   90.00
_cell.angle_beta   90.00
_cell.angle_gamma   90.00
#
_symmetry.space_group_name_H-M   'P 1'
#
loop_
_entity.id
_entity.type
_entity.pdbx_description
1 polymer ?
#
loop_
_entity_poly.entity_id
_entity_poly.type
_entity_poly.pdbx_seq_one_letter_code
_entity_poly.pdbx_strand_id
1 'polypeptide(L)'
;MTLSEMLQSVPELSEKDAEVLLRAGSQMQYMADLSNTDIFLDCPIGDGKALVVAHAQPVSGTTAYERDVTGEIATAEKEPAVFNAIAEGVPICDIKAETQEGRPVRQNVCPVLSEDGRVIGVLIREKDISEELIREEKYEQLAKHFAQIDPQLRAEENSGRIELREVHHRVKNNLDRKSVV
;
A
#
# COMPACT_ATOMS: atom_id res chain seq x y z
N MET A 1 -6.37 -22.76 8.06
CA MET A 1 -7.58 -22.26 8.76
C MET A 1 -8.38 -21.48 7.73
N THR A 2 -9.68 -21.69 7.62
CA THR A 2 -10.53 -20.94 6.67
C THR A 2 -10.85 -19.56 7.24
N LEU A 3 -11.22 -18.58 6.40
CA LEU A 3 -11.66 -17.27 6.86
C LEU A 3 -12.81 -17.38 7.88
N SER A 4 -13.77 -18.30 7.65
CA SER A 4 -14.87 -18.52 8.58
C SER A 4 -14.39 -18.98 9.98
N GLU A 5 -13.40 -19.86 10.04
CA GLU A 5 -12.81 -20.30 11.31
C GLU A 5 -12.04 -19.17 11.99
N MET A 6 -11.33 -18.32 11.20
CA MET A 6 -10.62 -17.17 11.74
C MET A 6 -11.58 -16.15 12.37
N LEU A 7 -12.69 -15.83 11.69
CA LEU A 7 -13.68 -14.87 12.19
C LEU A 7 -14.36 -15.35 13.48
N GLN A 8 -14.52 -16.67 13.68
CA GLN A 8 -15.04 -17.21 14.95
C GLN A 8 -14.09 -16.98 16.15
N SER A 9 -12.80 -16.74 15.88
CA SER A 9 -11.82 -16.44 16.94
C SER A 9 -11.73 -14.95 17.28
N VAL A 10 -12.38 -14.07 16.52
CA VAL A 10 -12.39 -12.63 16.75
C VAL A 10 -13.42 -12.28 17.81
N PRO A 11 -13.02 -11.66 18.94
CA PRO A 11 -13.96 -11.24 19.98
C PRO A 11 -14.98 -10.24 19.44
N GLU A 12 -16.21 -10.27 20.01
CA GLU A 12 -17.24 -9.25 19.79
C GLU A 12 -17.84 -9.16 18.36
N LEU A 13 -17.51 -10.08 17.45
CA LEU A 13 -18.19 -10.16 16.17
C LEU A 13 -19.55 -10.86 16.30
N SER A 14 -20.61 -10.22 15.82
CA SER A 14 -21.90 -10.87 15.63
C SER A 14 -21.89 -11.77 14.38
N GLU A 15 -22.87 -12.67 14.27
CA GLU A 15 -23.05 -13.49 13.05
C GLU A 15 -23.22 -12.61 11.81
N LYS A 16 -23.95 -11.49 11.92
CA LYS A 16 -24.12 -10.53 10.82
C LYS A 16 -22.82 -9.83 10.44
N ASP A 17 -21.99 -9.45 11.41
CA ASP A 17 -20.67 -8.87 11.14
C ASP A 17 -19.79 -9.88 10.41
N ALA A 18 -19.80 -11.14 10.85
CA ALA A 18 -19.06 -12.21 10.18
C ALA A 18 -19.53 -12.42 8.73
N GLU A 19 -20.84 -12.32 8.44
CA GLU A 19 -21.35 -12.40 7.06
C GLU A 19 -20.84 -11.25 6.18
N VAL A 20 -20.77 -10.02 6.71
CA VAL A 20 -20.22 -8.86 5.99
C VAL A 20 -18.75 -9.10 5.68
N LEU A 21 -17.95 -9.55 6.66
CA LEU A 21 -16.53 -9.81 6.50
C LEU A 21 -16.26 -10.99 5.56
N LEU A 22 -17.07 -12.06 5.61
CA LEU A 22 -16.99 -13.18 4.66
C LEU A 22 -17.23 -12.72 3.22
N ARG A 23 -18.20 -11.82 3.02
CA ARG A 23 -18.48 -11.25 1.70
C ARG A 23 -17.30 -10.41 1.21
N ALA A 24 -16.71 -9.55 2.06
CA ALA A 24 -15.52 -8.78 1.73
C ALA A 24 -14.35 -9.71 1.40
N GLY A 25 -14.08 -10.71 2.23
CA GLY A 25 -13.01 -11.68 2.04
C GLY A 25 -13.15 -12.49 0.76
N SER A 26 -14.39 -12.83 0.34
CA SER A 26 -14.63 -13.56 -0.91
C SER A 26 -14.21 -12.80 -2.19
N GLN A 27 -14.01 -11.49 -2.12
CA GLN A 27 -13.59 -10.67 -3.25
C GLN A 27 -12.08 -10.38 -3.27
N MET A 28 -11.36 -10.68 -2.20
CA MET A 28 -9.96 -10.28 -2.04
C MET A 28 -9.04 -10.82 -3.13
N GLN A 29 -9.23 -12.07 -3.58
CA GLN A 29 -8.40 -12.64 -4.64
C GLN A 29 -8.58 -11.88 -5.97
N TYR A 30 -9.81 -11.51 -6.32
CA TYR A 30 -10.06 -10.69 -7.51
C TYR A 30 -9.44 -9.30 -7.39
N MET A 31 -9.49 -8.69 -6.20
CA MET A 31 -8.84 -7.40 -5.94
C MET A 31 -7.32 -7.52 -6.06
N ALA A 32 -6.71 -8.56 -5.49
CA ALA A 32 -5.28 -8.81 -5.56
C ALA A 32 -4.80 -8.99 -7.01
N ASP A 33 -5.47 -9.85 -7.77
CA ASP A 33 -5.12 -10.12 -9.16
C ASP A 33 -5.32 -8.90 -10.08
N LEU A 34 -6.42 -8.17 -9.91
CA LEU A 34 -6.73 -6.99 -10.73
C LEU A 34 -5.80 -5.82 -10.45
N SER A 35 -5.43 -5.61 -9.19
CA SER A 35 -4.54 -4.51 -8.78
C SER A 35 -3.06 -4.88 -8.80
N ASN A 36 -2.75 -6.18 -8.93
CA ASN A 36 -1.40 -6.74 -8.82
C ASN A 36 -0.71 -6.32 -7.51
N THR A 37 -1.41 -6.51 -6.38
CA THR A 37 -0.99 -6.08 -5.04
C THR A 37 -1.47 -7.07 -3.99
N ASP A 38 -0.83 -7.08 -2.83
CA ASP A 38 -1.31 -7.81 -1.67
C ASP A 38 -2.57 -7.15 -1.09
N ILE A 39 -3.55 -7.97 -0.69
CA ILE A 39 -4.80 -7.54 -0.05
C ILE A 39 -4.95 -8.28 1.28
N PHE A 40 -5.19 -7.52 2.34
CA PHE A 40 -5.43 -8.07 3.69
C PHE A 40 -6.81 -7.71 4.17
N LEU A 41 -7.33 -8.53 5.06
CA LEU A 41 -8.50 -8.24 5.89
C LEU A 41 -8.09 -8.39 7.34
N ASP A 42 -8.11 -7.29 8.08
CA ASP A 42 -7.77 -7.24 9.49
C ASP A 42 -9.00 -6.95 10.32
N CYS A 43 -9.16 -7.63 11.45
CA CYS A 43 -10.23 -7.40 12.40
C CYS A 43 -9.67 -6.86 13.72
N PRO A 44 -10.19 -5.75 14.26
CA PRO A 44 -9.77 -5.24 15.57
C PRO A 44 -10.13 -6.27 16.67
N ILE A 45 -9.18 -6.52 17.57
CA ILE A 45 -9.32 -7.45 18.70
C ILE A 45 -9.13 -6.77 20.06
N GLY A 46 -9.20 -5.42 20.08
CA GLY A 46 -8.98 -4.62 21.27
C GLY A 46 -7.52 -4.29 21.55
N ASP A 47 -7.26 -3.47 22.56
CA ASP A 47 -5.93 -3.09 23.07
C ASP A 47 -4.93 -2.59 21.99
N GLY A 48 -5.44 -1.87 20.96
CA GLY A 48 -4.61 -1.40 19.86
C GLY A 48 -4.00 -2.53 19.03
N LYS A 49 -4.73 -3.64 18.90
CA LYS A 49 -4.36 -4.82 18.12
C LYS A 49 -5.43 -5.17 17.09
N ALA A 50 -5.00 -5.70 15.97
CA ALA A 50 -5.87 -6.27 14.95
C ALA A 50 -5.31 -7.63 14.51
N LEU A 51 -6.20 -8.57 14.24
CA LEU A 51 -5.87 -9.91 13.75
C LEU A 51 -6.00 -9.90 12.23
N VAL A 52 -4.96 -10.31 11.52
CA VAL A 52 -5.00 -10.58 10.08
C VAL A 52 -5.82 -11.85 9.86
N VAL A 53 -7.08 -11.71 9.44
CA VAL A 53 -8.00 -12.84 9.26
C VAL A 53 -7.93 -13.44 7.85
N ALA A 54 -7.43 -12.68 6.88
CA ALA A 54 -7.18 -13.17 5.52
C ALA A 54 -6.08 -12.36 4.84
N HIS A 55 -5.30 -13.02 3.99
CA HIS A 55 -4.31 -12.44 3.10
C HIS A 55 -4.48 -13.05 1.70
N ALA A 56 -4.61 -12.23 0.67
CA ALA A 56 -4.66 -12.63 -0.73
C ALA A 56 -3.48 -12.01 -1.48
N GLN A 57 -2.66 -12.88 -2.07
CA GLN A 57 -1.53 -12.50 -2.93
C GLN A 57 -1.93 -12.59 -4.39
N PRO A 58 -1.43 -11.71 -5.28
CA PRO A 58 -1.70 -11.80 -6.70
C PRO A 58 -1.09 -13.08 -7.30
N VAL A 59 -1.85 -13.81 -8.12
CA VAL A 59 -1.41 -15.07 -8.72
C VAL A 59 -0.23 -14.88 -9.69
N SER A 60 -0.19 -13.76 -10.41
CA SER A 60 0.80 -13.48 -11.47
C SER A 60 1.65 -12.24 -11.21
N GLY A 61 1.68 -11.74 -9.98
CA GLY A 61 2.33 -10.50 -9.66
C GLY A 61 3.52 -10.61 -8.72
N THR A 62 4.06 -9.45 -8.36
CA THR A 62 5.03 -9.32 -7.28
C THR A 62 4.30 -9.06 -5.98
N THR A 63 4.58 -9.86 -4.98
CA THR A 63 4.14 -9.66 -3.60
C THR A 63 5.27 -9.03 -2.78
N ALA A 64 4.92 -8.18 -1.83
CA ALA A 64 5.86 -7.66 -0.84
C ALA A 64 6.14 -8.66 0.29
N TYR A 65 5.46 -9.81 0.32
CA TYR A 65 5.50 -10.79 1.40
C TYR A 65 6.03 -12.13 0.92
N GLU A 66 6.94 -12.73 1.67
CA GLU A 66 7.52 -14.06 1.37
C GLU A 66 6.58 -15.19 1.77
N ARG A 67 5.60 -14.94 2.65
CA ARG A 67 4.66 -15.92 3.18
C ARG A 67 3.29 -15.33 3.45
N ASP A 68 2.30 -16.20 3.57
CA ASP A 68 0.98 -15.83 4.08
C ASP A 68 1.08 -15.40 5.55
N VAL A 69 0.57 -14.22 5.86
CA VAL A 69 0.59 -13.64 7.22
C VAL A 69 -0.75 -13.76 7.95
N THR A 70 -1.68 -14.55 7.40
CA THR A 70 -2.96 -14.86 8.07
C THR A 70 -2.71 -15.43 9.47
N GLY A 71 -3.37 -14.86 10.46
CA GLY A 71 -3.20 -15.21 11.87
C GLY A 71 -2.18 -14.36 12.63
N GLU A 72 -1.46 -13.46 11.97
CA GLU A 72 -0.56 -12.52 12.63
C GLU A 72 -1.33 -11.36 13.27
N ILE A 73 -0.69 -10.71 14.22
CA ILE A 73 -1.28 -9.57 14.95
C ILE A 73 -0.57 -8.30 14.52
N ALA A 74 -1.35 -7.38 13.94
CA ALA A 74 -0.93 -6.00 13.72
C ALA A 74 -1.12 -5.17 15.01
N THR A 75 -0.23 -4.20 15.23
CA THR A 75 -0.29 -3.29 16.37
C THR A 75 -0.32 -1.84 15.92
N ALA A 76 -0.95 -0.97 16.71
CA ALA A 76 -1.08 0.45 16.42
C ALA A 76 0.28 1.16 16.24
N GLU A 77 1.33 0.65 16.88
CA GLU A 77 2.68 1.18 16.75
C GLU A 77 3.29 0.90 15.37
N LYS A 78 3.04 -0.32 14.84
CA LYS A 78 3.60 -0.76 13.55
C LYS A 78 2.74 -0.36 12.36
N GLU A 79 1.42 -0.31 12.55
CA GLU A 79 0.43 -0.08 11.49
C GLU A 79 -0.47 1.14 11.79
N PRO A 80 0.10 2.35 11.95
CA PRO A 80 -0.67 3.52 12.38
C PRO A 80 -1.81 3.88 11.42
N ALA A 81 -1.65 3.68 10.12
CA ALA A 81 -2.71 3.98 9.14
C ALA A 81 -3.92 3.04 9.31
N VAL A 82 -3.69 1.77 9.61
CA VAL A 82 -4.74 0.78 9.90
C VAL A 82 -5.56 1.22 11.11
N PHE A 83 -4.88 1.57 12.21
CA PHE A 83 -5.57 1.96 13.44
C PHE A 83 -6.25 3.32 13.37
N ASN A 84 -5.72 4.26 12.59
CA ASN A 84 -6.41 5.52 12.29
C ASN A 84 -7.70 5.26 11.48
N ALA A 85 -7.65 4.38 10.48
CA ALA A 85 -8.84 4.01 9.72
C ALA A 85 -9.89 3.31 10.59
N ILE A 86 -9.48 2.45 11.55
CA ILE A 86 -10.36 1.81 12.51
C ILE A 86 -11.02 2.85 13.43
N ALA A 87 -10.23 3.81 13.94
CA ALA A 87 -10.72 4.80 14.90
C ALA A 87 -11.66 5.83 14.26
N GLU A 88 -11.36 6.28 13.05
CA GLU A 88 -12.09 7.36 12.37
C GLU A 88 -13.20 6.84 11.46
N GLY A 89 -13.17 5.56 11.08
CA GLY A 89 -14.17 4.96 10.18
C GLY A 89 -14.12 5.50 8.75
N VAL A 90 -12.97 6.09 8.34
CA VAL A 90 -12.80 6.67 7.00
C VAL A 90 -11.61 6.03 6.27
N PRO A 91 -11.66 5.92 4.93
CA PRO A 91 -10.55 5.40 4.17
C PRO A 91 -9.30 6.29 4.26
N ILE A 92 -8.14 5.65 4.34
CA ILE A 92 -6.82 6.28 4.26
C ILE A 92 -6.13 5.78 3.00
N CYS A 93 -5.64 6.68 2.18
CA CYS A 93 -5.10 6.34 0.87
C CYS A 93 -3.68 6.87 0.67
N ASP A 94 -2.91 6.14 -0.13
CA ASP A 94 -1.63 6.57 -0.68
C ASP A 94 -0.53 6.84 0.37
N ILE A 95 -0.54 6.07 1.46
CA ILE A 95 0.46 6.17 2.53
C ILE A 95 1.67 5.32 2.15
N LYS A 96 2.87 5.88 2.29
CA LYS A 96 4.11 5.11 2.25
C LYS A 96 4.30 4.42 3.60
N ALA A 97 4.49 3.12 3.57
CA ALA A 97 4.71 2.27 4.74
C ALA A 97 5.86 1.30 4.46
N GLU A 98 6.23 0.52 5.46
CA GLU A 98 7.26 -0.52 5.37
C GLU A 98 6.70 -1.80 5.97
N THR A 99 6.83 -2.92 5.24
CA THR A 99 6.40 -4.23 5.77
C THR A 99 7.28 -4.65 6.94
N GLN A 100 6.85 -5.66 7.70
CA GLN A 100 7.67 -6.23 8.79
C GLN A 100 9.01 -6.80 8.27
N GLU A 101 9.10 -7.12 6.99
CA GLU A 101 10.32 -7.61 6.31
C GLU A 101 11.19 -6.46 5.77
N GLY A 102 10.82 -5.20 6.02
CA GLY A 102 11.57 -4.01 5.60
C GLY A 102 11.39 -3.64 4.12
N ARG A 103 10.33 -4.11 3.46
CA ARG A 103 10.03 -3.74 2.07
C ARG A 103 9.16 -2.48 2.03
N PRO A 104 9.52 -1.49 1.21
CA PRO A 104 8.71 -0.29 1.07
C PRO A 104 7.43 -0.59 0.28
N VAL A 105 6.30 -0.21 0.84
CA VAL A 105 4.97 -0.41 0.23
C VAL A 105 4.19 0.90 0.18
N ARG A 106 3.23 0.94 -0.73
CA ARG A 106 2.20 1.97 -0.78
C ARG A 106 0.89 1.35 -0.30
N GLN A 107 0.39 1.86 0.82
CA GLN A 107 -0.74 1.30 1.54
C GLN A 107 -2.01 2.13 1.34
N ASN A 108 -3.13 1.45 1.13
CA ASN A 108 -4.48 2.00 1.18
C ASN A 108 -5.30 1.17 2.16
N VAL A 109 -6.01 1.81 3.06
CA VAL A 109 -6.83 1.17 4.09
C VAL A 109 -8.27 1.62 3.94
N CYS A 110 -9.20 0.66 3.88
CA CYS A 110 -10.63 0.91 3.74
C CYS A 110 -11.39 0.22 4.87
N PRO A 111 -12.09 0.96 5.76
CA PRO A 111 -12.90 0.36 6.81
C PRO A 111 -14.04 -0.48 6.24
N VAL A 112 -14.28 -1.63 6.87
CA VAL A 112 -15.46 -2.45 6.65
C VAL A 112 -16.42 -2.17 7.80
N LEU A 113 -17.62 -1.68 7.45
CA LEU A 113 -18.61 -1.27 8.42
C LEU A 113 -19.69 -2.34 8.60
N SER A 114 -20.15 -2.52 9.83
CA SER A 114 -21.37 -3.26 10.16
C SER A 114 -22.63 -2.50 9.69
N GLU A 115 -23.80 -3.13 9.79
CA GLU A 115 -25.07 -2.50 9.42
C GLU A 115 -25.38 -1.23 10.25
N ASP A 116 -24.90 -1.16 11.48
CA ASP A 116 -25.05 -0.02 12.40
C ASP A 116 -23.91 1.01 12.30
N GLY A 117 -23.01 0.86 11.34
CA GLY A 117 -21.93 1.82 11.04
C GLY A 117 -20.67 1.67 11.89
N ARG A 118 -20.54 0.63 12.70
CA ARG A 118 -19.35 0.33 13.49
C ARG A 118 -18.27 -0.30 12.59
N VAL A 119 -17.01 0.07 12.78
CA VAL A 119 -15.90 -0.59 12.09
C VAL A 119 -15.69 -1.99 12.67
N ILE A 120 -15.84 -3.01 11.83
CA ILE A 120 -15.71 -4.43 12.19
C ILE A 120 -14.45 -5.07 11.59
N GLY A 121 -13.84 -4.40 10.63
CA GLY A 121 -12.58 -4.80 10.00
C GLY A 121 -12.09 -3.72 9.08
N VAL A 122 -10.94 -3.94 8.49
CA VAL A 122 -10.36 -3.07 7.46
C VAL A 122 -9.82 -3.92 6.32
N LEU A 123 -10.09 -3.52 5.08
CA LEU A 123 -9.41 -4.01 3.89
C LEU A 123 -8.18 -3.15 3.65
N ILE A 124 -7.03 -3.79 3.48
CA ILE A 124 -5.76 -3.13 3.26
C ILE A 124 -5.22 -3.60 1.90
N ARG A 125 -4.79 -2.66 1.08
CA ARG A 125 -4.07 -2.93 -0.15
C ARG A 125 -2.64 -2.44 0.00
N GLU A 126 -1.66 -3.31 -0.25
CA GLU A 126 -0.25 -2.97 -0.24
C GLU A 126 0.40 -3.28 -1.57
N LYS A 127 1.02 -2.26 -2.14
CA LYS A 127 1.79 -2.35 -3.38
C LYS A 127 3.26 -2.19 -3.08
N ASP A 128 4.08 -3.16 -3.46
CA ASP A 128 5.54 -3.02 -3.44
C ASP A 128 5.96 -1.85 -4.36
N ILE A 129 6.70 -0.90 -3.80
CA ILE A 129 7.21 0.27 -4.52
C ILE A 129 8.73 0.29 -4.63
N SER A 130 9.40 -0.83 -4.33
CA SER A 130 10.87 -0.93 -4.38
C SER A 130 11.44 -0.53 -5.74
N GLU A 131 10.85 -1.02 -6.83
CA GLU A 131 11.27 -0.64 -8.19
C GLU A 131 10.97 0.83 -8.51
N GLU A 132 9.86 1.38 -8.00
CA GLU A 132 9.50 2.79 -8.18
C GLU A 132 10.56 3.68 -7.52
N LEU A 133 10.95 3.37 -6.28
CA LEU A 133 11.97 4.12 -5.53
C LEU A 133 13.35 4.05 -6.19
N ILE A 134 13.78 2.86 -6.64
CA ILE A 134 15.04 2.70 -7.37
C ILE A 134 15.02 3.53 -8.67
N ARG A 135 13.89 3.58 -9.34
CA ARG A 135 13.73 4.36 -10.57
C ARG A 135 13.76 5.85 -10.27
N GLU A 136 13.06 6.31 -9.24
CA GLU A 136 13.09 7.69 -8.77
C GLU A 136 14.52 8.13 -8.43
N GLU A 137 15.26 7.32 -7.67
CA GLU A 137 16.63 7.60 -7.31
C GLU A 137 17.56 7.72 -8.53
N LYS A 138 17.44 6.78 -9.49
CA LYS A 138 18.19 6.84 -10.74
C LYS A 138 17.88 8.11 -11.54
N TYR A 139 16.63 8.52 -11.60
CA TYR A 139 16.25 9.76 -12.27
C TYR A 139 16.78 10.99 -11.55
N GLU A 140 16.78 11.02 -10.23
CA GLU A 140 17.38 12.12 -9.47
C GLU A 140 18.89 12.22 -9.71
N GLN A 141 19.59 11.09 -9.72
CA GLN A 141 21.04 11.05 -10.03
C GLN A 141 21.32 11.56 -11.45
N LEU A 142 20.53 11.12 -12.43
CA LEU A 142 20.62 11.62 -13.80
C LEU A 142 20.35 13.13 -13.89
N ALA A 143 19.31 13.62 -13.23
CA ALA A 143 18.96 15.03 -13.21
C ALA A 143 20.10 15.87 -12.60
N LYS A 144 20.67 15.43 -11.47
CA LYS A 144 21.83 16.08 -10.84
C LYS A 144 23.04 16.10 -11.78
N HIS A 145 23.29 15.01 -12.49
CA HIS A 145 24.38 14.93 -13.46
C HIS A 145 24.18 15.91 -14.63
N PHE A 146 22.97 15.96 -15.19
CA PHE A 146 22.64 16.92 -16.27
C PHE A 146 22.69 18.37 -15.79
N ALA A 147 22.24 18.70 -14.58
CA ALA A 147 22.35 20.04 -14.01
C ALA A 147 23.82 20.49 -13.79
N GLN A 148 24.76 19.55 -13.65
CA GLN A 148 26.20 19.85 -13.60
C GLN A 148 26.79 20.20 -14.97
N ILE A 149 26.23 19.63 -16.04
CA ILE A 149 26.73 19.79 -17.42
C ILE A 149 26.06 21.00 -18.10
N ASP A 150 24.79 21.29 -17.79
CA ASP A 150 24.04 22.38 -18.39
C ASP A 150 23.75 23.49 -17.35
N PRO A 151 24.44 24.66 -17.48
CA PRO A 151 24.25 25.79 -16.54
C PRO A 151 22.84 26.39 -16.52
N GLN A 152 22.06 26.23 -17.60
CA GLN A 152 20.68 26.73 -17.65
C GLN A 152 19.75 25.90 -16.75
N LEU A 153 19.93 24.57 -16.72
CA LEU A 153 19.23 23.68 -15.80
C LEU A 153 19.54 23.99 -14.33
N ARG A 154 20.80 24.37 -14.01
CA ARG A 154 21.21 24.81 -12.67
C ARG A 154 20.51 26.07 -12.20
N ALA A 155 20.33 27.04 -13.09
CA ALA A 155 19.65 28.30 -12.77
C ALA A 155 18.15 28.10 -12.46
N GLU A 156 17.51 27.16 -13.15
CA GLU A 156 16.13 26.80 -12.95
C GLU A 156 15.91 26.00 -11.64
N GLU A 157 16.79 25.07 -11.29
CA GLU A 157 16.78 24.29 -10.04
C GLU A 157 16.92 25.22 -8.81
N ASN A 158 17.83 26.17 -8.84
CA ASN A 158 18.03 27.16 -7.77
C ASN A 158 16.87 28.18 -7.63
N SER A 159 16.04 28.34 -8.65
CA SER A 159 14.89 29.24 -8.61
C SER A 159 13.61 28.57 -8.04
N GLY A 160 13.64 27.31 -7.67
CA GLY A 160 12.49 26.57 -7.13
C GLY A 160 11.34 26.41 -8.13
N ARG A 161 11.59 26.61 -9.42
CA ARG A 161 10.56 26.59 -10.48
C ARG A 161 10.39 25.22 -11.17
N ILE A 162 11.22 24.24 -10.83
CA ILE A 162 11.14 22.93 -11.48
C ILE A 162 10.56 21.93 -10.50
N GLU A 163 9.33 21.50 -10.75
CA GLU A 163 8.86 20.24 -10.23
C GLU A 163 9.70 19.10 -10.85
N LEU A 164 10.13 18.14 -10.05
CA LEU A 164 10.85 16.92 -10.47
C LEU A 164 10.25 16.26 -11.74
N ARG A 165 8.95 16.40 -11.95
CA ARG A 165 8.22 15.96 -13.14
C ARG A 165 8.71 16.60 -14.44
N GLU A 166 9.06 17.86 -14.42
CA GLU A 166 9.49 18.58 -15.63
C GLU A 166 10.93 18.23 -16.00
N VAL A 167 11.79 18.02 -15.01
CA VAL A 167 13.14 17.47 -15.21
C VAL A 167 13.08 16.07 -15.81
N HIS A 168 12.19 15.21 -15.32
CA HIS A 168 11.92 13.89 -15.88
C HIS A 168 11.52 13.93 -17.37
N HIS A 169 10.61 14.82 -17.74
CA HIS A 169 10.17 14.97 -19.12
C HIS A 169 11.29 15.47 -20.04
N ARG A 170 12.09 16.43 -19.58
CA ARG A 170 13.20 16.99 -20.37
C ARG A 170 14.36 15.98 -20.54
N VAL A 171 14.69 15.22 -19.49
CA VAL A 171 15.70 14.17 -19.55
C VAL A 171 15.27 13.04 -20.50
N LYS A 172 14.01 12.61 -20.41
CA LYS A 172 13.44 11.59 -21.30
C LYS A 172 13.49 12.05 -22.77
N ASN A 173 13.04 13.27 -23.05
CA ASN A 173 13.04 13.82 -24.41
C ASN A 173 14.46 14.01 -25.00
N ASN A 174 15.47 14.31 -24.15
CA ASN A 174 16.86 14.43 -24.61
C ASN A 174 17.51 13.06 -24.86
N LEU A 175 17.15 12.03 -24.11
CA LEU A 175 17.60 10.66 -24.33
C LEU A 175 17.00 10.07 -25.61
N ASP A 176 15.69 10.27 -25.84
CA ASP A 176 14.99 9.79 -27.02
C ASP A 176 15.52 10.49 -28.31
N ARG A 177 16.00 11.74 -28.19
CA ARG A 177 16.55 12.51 -29.31
C ARG A 177 17.98 12.09 -29.69
N LYS A 178 18.75 11.49 -28.77
CA LYS A 178 20.13 10.99 -29.02
C LYS A 178 20.17 9.54 -29.48
N SER A 179 19.07 8.79 -29.35
CA SER A 179 18.98 7.39 -29.81
C SER A 179 18.50 7.25 -31.27
N VAL A 180 18.34 8.34 -32.01
CA VAL A 180 17.90 8.39 -33.43
C VAL A 180 19.03 8.86 -34.36
N VAL A 181 20.26 8.58 -34.02
CA VAL A 181 21.42 8.79 -34.95
C VAL A 181 22.17 7.49 -35.09
#